data_2642a9a3c67b8bd2b5b40d8470f16f21
#
_entry.id   2642a9a3c67b8bd2b5b40d8470f16f21
#
_cell.length_a   1.000
_cell.length_b   1.000
_cell.length_c   1.000
_cell.angle_alpha   90.00
_cell.angle_beta   90.00
_cell.angle_gamma   90.00
#
_symmetry.space_group_name_H-M   'P 1'
#
loop_
_entity.id
_entity.type
_entity.pdbx_description
1 polymer ?
#
loop_
_entity_poly.entity_id
_entity_poly.type
_entity_poly.pdbx_seq_one_letter_code
_entity_poly.pdbx_strand_id
1 'polypeptide(L)'
;VRVGHGQPFGVLVSIRHSKAIEREGGGFARYLQNQNSGGGYFYNNGRPNEDYRDKFETAARAALDEHFEVLSVTFQPESVQSAPDAADGWRRTPYAWLLLKARGPEIDSLPPLRLDLDFLDTTGYVVLPVESAAVAIDCTPQTGDLRPIEDLTVTQILDEREFAAGRLGLEIRAVGRGLVPELEQIVE
;
A
#
# COMPACT_ATOMS: atom_id res chain seq x y z
N VAL A 1 -18.11 -4.26 0.76
CA VAL A 1 -17.36 -4.26 2.04
C VAL A 1 -17.80 -3.06 2.86
N ARG A 2 -18.01 -3.25 4.15
CA ARG A 2 -18.44 -2.21 5.08
C ARG A 2 -17.22 -1.53 5.68
N VAL A 3 -17.09 -0.21 5.52
CA VAL A 3 -15.91 0.54 5.98
C VAL A 3 -16.23 1.69 6.95
N GLY A 4 -17.48 2.14 6.97
CA GLY A 4 -17.95 3.23 7.82
C GLY A 4 -17.40 4.61 7.44
N HIS A 5 -18.24 5.64 7.62
CA HIS A 5 -17.82 7.03 7.42
C HIS A 5 -17.00 7.54 8.61
N GLY A 6 -15.98 8.32 8.31
CA GLY A 6 -15.19 9.01 9.33
C GLY A 6 -14.13 8.15 10.05
N GLN A 7 -14.07 6.85 9.77
CA GLN A 7 -13.04 5.95 10.31
C GLN A 7 -12.03 5.57 9.24
N PRO A 8 -10.72 5.51 9.57
CA PRO A 8 -9.70 5.02 8.66
C PRO A 8 -9.92 3.54 8.31
N PHE A 9 -9.64 3.16 7.07
CA PHE A 9 -9.64 1.77 6.63
C PHE A 9 -8.50 1.50 5.65
N GLY A 10 -8.00 0.28 5.66
CA GLY A 10 -6.89 -0.14 4.81
C GLY A 10 -7.37 -0.80 3.52
N VAL A 11 -6.73 -0.46 2.41
CA VAL A 11 -6.93 -1.08 1.11
C VAL A 11 -5.60 -1.67 0.63
N LEU A 12 -5.56 -2.99 0.43
CA LEU A 12 -4.41 -3.64 -0.16
C LEU A 12 -4.54 -3.65 -1.68
N VAL A 13 -3.68 -2.89 -2.34
CA VAL A 13 -3.50 -2.95 -3.79
C VAL A 13 -2.60 -4.13 -4.12
N SER A 14 -3.10 -5.03 -4.97
CA SER A 14 -2.37 -6.22 -5.41
C SER A 14 -2.44 -6.36 -6.92
N ILE A 15 -1.37 -6.83 -7.53
CA ILE A 15 -1.32 -7.08 -8.95
C ILE A 15 -1.53 -8.57 -9.20
N ARG A 16 -2.53 -8.87 -10.02
CA ARG A 16 -2.82 -10.22 -10.48
C ARG A 16 -2.11 -10.47 -11.79
N HIS A 17 -1.33 -11.52 -11.86
CA HIS A 17 -0.52 -11.82 -13.04
C HIS A 17 -0.44 -13.32 -13.31
N SER A 18 -0.08 -13.69 -14.53
CA SER A 18 0.16 -15.08 -14.90
C SER A 18 1.41 -15.63 -14.20
N LYS A 19 1.36 -16.88 -13.77
CA LYS A 19 2.52 -17.61 -13.24
C LYS A 19 3.69 -17.68 -14.23
N ALA A 20 3.43 -17.54 -15.54
CA ALA A 20 4.47 -17.53 -16.55
C ALA A 20 5.45 -16.36 -16.39
N ILE A 21 4.95 -15.18 -15.99
CA ILE A 21 5.79 -13.97 -15.76
C ILE A 21 6.82 -14.19 -14.66
N GLU A 22 6.56 -15.06 -13.68
CA GLU A 22 7.52 -15.33 -12.60
C GLU A 22 8.79 -16.03 -13.05
N ARG A 23 8.79 -16.66 -14.22
CA ARG A 23 9.96 -17.33 -14.77
C ARG A 23 10.95 -16.35 -15.40
N GLU A 24 10.49 -15.15 -15.72
CA GLU A 24 11.27 -14.10 -16.36
C GLU A 24 11.77 -13.10 -15.30
N GLY A 25 13.01 -12.66 -15.37
CA GLY A 25 13.55 -11.60 -14.52
C GLY A 25 13.71 -11.91 -13.03
N GLY A 26 13.57 -13.17 -12.59
CA GLY A 26 13.75 -13.55 -11.18
C GLY A 26 12.50 -13.37 -10.31
N GLY A 27 11.31 -13.27 -10.92
CA GLY A 27 10.01 -13.17 -10.28
C GLY A 27 9.37 -11.79 -10.38
N PHE A 28 8.05 -11.78 -10.43
CA PHE A 28 7.29 -10.53 -10.63
C PHE A 28 7.42 -9.56 -9.43
N ALA A 29 7.53 -10.07 -8.22
CA ALA A 29 7.78 -9.23 -7.05
C ALA A 29 9.11 -8.48 -7.17
N ARG A 30 10.18 -9.17 -7.60
CA ARG A 30 11.48 -8.56 -7.85
C ARG A 30 11.45 -7.55 -9.00
N TYR A 31 10.70 -7.86 -10.05
CA TYR A 31 10.49 -6.94 -11.16
C TYR A 31 9.86 -5.61 -10.67
N LEU A 32 8.80 -5.66 -9.86
CA LEU A 32 8.17 -4.46 -9.31
C LEU A 32 9.10 -3.63 -8.43
N GLN A 33 10.01 -4.28 -7.73
CA GLN A 33 11.02 -3.61 -6.92
C GLN A 33 12.06 -2.91 -7.79
N ASN A 34 12.49 -3.56 -8.86
CA ASN A 34 13.50 -3.04 -9.77
C ASN A 34 12.99 -1.92 -10.68
N GLN A 35 11.67 -1.74 -10.80
CA GLN A 35 11.10 -0.61 -11.53
C GLN A 35 11.58 0.75 -10.98
N ASN A 36 11.85 0.82 -9.68
CA ASN A 36 12.27 2.05 -9.02
C ASN A 36 13.78 2.17 -8.84
N SER A 37 14.54 1.13 -9.12
CA SER A 37 16.00 1.14 -9.00
C SER A 37 16.69 1.67 -10.26
N GLY A 38 16.15 2.71 -10.89
CA GLY A 38 16.72 3.41 -12.05
C GLY A 38 18.09 4.08 -11.83
N GLY A 39 18.81 3.72 -10.78
CA GLY A 39 20.09 4.26 -10.39
C GLY A 39 21.34 3.57 -10.94
N GLY A 40 21.25 2.72 -11.94
CA GLY A 40 22.42 2.15 -12.60
C GLY A 40 22.93 3.09 -13.71
N TYR A 41 24.07 3.71 -13.50
CA TYR A 41 24.75 4.61 -14.45
C TYR A 41 25.18 3.96 -15.80
N PHE A 42 24.85 2.68 -16.02
CA PHE A 42 25.28 1.95 -17.19
C PHE A 42 24.10 1.27 -17.89
N TYR A 43 23.85 1.68 -19.12
CA TYR A 43 22.86 1.18 -20.07
C TYR A 43 21.42 1.68 -19.83
N ASN A 44 21.22 2.95 -20.11
CA ASN A 44 19.90 3.49 -20.36
C ASN A 44 19.45 3.08 -21.78
N ASN A 45 19.08 1.80 -21.93
CA ASN A 45 18.58 1.23 -23.20
C ASN A 45 17.18 1.77 -23.58
N GLY A 46 16.98 3.10 -23.43
CA GLY A 46 15.70 3.75 -23.70
C GLY A 46 14.65 3.57 -22.61
N ARG A 47 15.01 3.01 -21.42
CA ARG A 47 14.10 2.93 -20.29
C ARG A 47 13.77 4.34 -19.80
N PRO A 48 12.48 4.68 -19.64
CA PRO A 48 12.09 5.94 -19.03
C PRO A 48 12.71 6.08 -17.64
N ASN A 49 13.26 7.25 -17.34
CA ASN A 49 13.74 7.56 -15.99
C ASN A 49 12.57 8.07 -15.15
N GLU A 50 11.64 7.16 -14.87
CA GLU A 50 10.42 7.46 -14.11
C GLU A 50 10.41 6.64 -12.82
N ASP A 51 10.00 7.28 -11.72
CA ASP A 51 9.64 6.58 -10.50
C ASP A 51 8.18 6.13 -10.59
N TYR A 52 7.97 4.84 -10.84
CA TYR A 52 6.63 4.27 -10.99
C TYR A 52 5.85 4.23 -9.68
N ARG A 53 6.51 4.24 -8.52
CA ARG A 53 5.84 4.35 -7.21
C ARG A 53 5.29 5.74 -7.01
N ASP A 54 6.10 6.77 -7.24
CA ASP A 54 5.65 8.16 -7.15
C ASP A 54 4.52 8.44 -8.16
N LYS A 55 4.63 7.88 -9.36
CA LYS A 55 3.60 7.99 -10.40
C LYS A 55 2.29 7.32 -9.96
N PHE A 56 2.38 6.11 -9.40
CA PHE A 56 1.21 5.43 -8.84
C PHE A 56 0.60 6.20 -7.68
N GLU A 57 1.39 6.65 -6.72
CA GLU A 57 0.89 7.41 -5.57
C GLU A 57 0.18 8.68 -6.02
N THR A 58 0.78 9.43 -6.94
CA THR A 58 0.17 10.65 -7.50
C THR A 58 -1.16 10.36 -8.19
N ALA A 59 -1.21 9.32 -9.03
CA ALA A 59 -2.43 8.92 -9.72
C ALA A 59 -3.51 8.41 -8.76
N ALA A 60 -3.13 7.61 -7.76
CA ALA A 60 -4.07 7.09 -6.76
C ALA A 60 -4.65 8.21 -5.89
N ARG A 61 -3.82 9.16 -5.43
CA ARG A 61 -4.30 10.34 -4.70
C ARG A 61 -5.27 11.16 -5.54
N ALA A 62 -4.95 11.43 -6.79
CA ALA A 62 -5.84 12.19 -7.69
C ALA A 62 -7.17 11.47 -7.94
N ALA A 63 -7.17 10.15 -8.10
CA ALA A 63 -8.38 9.37 -8.32
C ALA A 63 -9.28 9.29 -7.07
N LEU A 64 -8.68 9.36 -5.88
CA LEU A 64 -9.37 9.20 -4.60
C LEU A 64 -9.82 10.52 -3.97
N ASP A 65 -9.18 11.65 -4.31
CA ASP A 65 -9.31 12.93 -3.57
C ASP A 65 -10.74 13.47 -3.49
N GLU A 66 -11.58 13.20 -4.48
CA GLU A 66 -12.97 13.66 -4.46
C GLU A 66 -13.79 13.00 -3.33
N HIS A 67 -13.55 11.74 -3.05
CA HIS A 67 -14.36 10.93 -2.15
C HIS A 67 -13.64 10.49 -0.86
N PHE A 68 -12.31 10.49 -0.87
CA PHE A 68 -11.51 9.98 0.24
C PHE A 68 -10.41 10.94 0.65
N GLU A 69 -10.12 10.95 1.93
CA GLU A 69 -8.86 11.45 2.46
C GLU A 69 -7.83 10.31 2.40
N VAL A 70 -6.73 10.50 1.67
CA VAL A 70 -5.64 9.52 1.60
C VAL A 70 -4.62 9.83 2.69
N LEU A 71 -4.70 9.11 3.80
CA LEU A 71 -3.84 9.31 4.97
C LEU A 71 -2.41 8.84 4.70
N SER A 72 -2.25 7.66 4.10
CA SER A 72 -0.94 7.16 3.71
C SER A 72 -0.99 6.22 2.51
N VAL A 73 0.14 6.15 1.79
CA VAL A 73 0.44 5.15 0.78
C VAL A 73 1.75 4.48 1.18
N THR A 74 1.72 3.18 1.44
CA THR A 74 2.89 2.43 1.89
C THR A 74 3.16 1.27 0.94
N PHE A 75 4.29 1.32 0.25
CA PHE A 75 4.66 0.25 -0.69
C PHE A 75 5.19 -0.97 0.04
N GLN A 76 4.93 -2.14 -0.53
CA GLN A 76 5.40 -3.39 0.02
C GLN A 76 6.94 -3.47 0.00
N PRO A 77 7.54 -4.11 1.01
CA PRO A 77 8.99 -4.29 1.08
C PRO A 77 9.48 -5.28 0.00
N GLU A 78 10.77 -5.26 -0.26
CA GLU A 78 11.42 -6.16 -1.22
C GLU A 78 11.25 -7.66 -0.89
N SER A 79 11.01 -7.99 0.37
CA SER A 79 10.80 -9.36 0.83
C SER A 79 9.41 -9.93 0.51
N VAL A 80 8.48 -9.10 0.00
CA VAL A 80 7.14 -9.57 -0.34
C VAL A 80 7.20 -10.63 -1.44
N GLN A 81 6.37 -11.66 -1.31
CA GLN A 81 6.29 -12.73 -2.28
C GLN A 81 4.92 -12.82 -2.90
N SER A 82 4.88 -13.29 -4.16
CA SER A 82 3.63 -13.59 -4.84
C SER A 82 2.98 -14.82 -4.22
N ALA A 83 1.68 -14.76 -3.96
CA ALA A 83 0.87 -15.88 -3.50
C ALA A 83 0.03 -16.46 -4.65
N PRO A 84 -0.34 -17.76 -4.61
CA PRO A 84 -1.31 -18.32 -5.55
C PRO A 84 -2.63 -17.54 -5.51
N ASP A 85 -3.25 -17.34 -6.68
CA ASP A 85 -4.62 -16.82 -6.78
C ASP A 85 -5.61 -17.99 -6.80
N ALA A 86 -6.90 -17.71 -6.60
CA ALA A 86 -7.97 -18.69 -6.67
C ALA A 86 -8.07 -19.38 -8.05
N ALA A 87 -7.70 -18.68 -9.12
CA ALA A 87 -7.65 -19.24 -10.47
C ALA A 87 -6.30 -19.93 -10.72
N ASP A 88 -6.34 -21.18 -11.21
CA ASP A 88 -5.13 -21.93 -11.54
C ASP A 88 -4.28 -21.17 -12.58
N GLY A 89 -2.97 -21.23 -12.42
CA GLY A 89 -2.01 -20.52 -13.28
C GLY A 89 -1.87 -19.02 -13.02
N TRP A 90 -2.61 -18.47 -12.06
CA TRP A 90 -2.51 -17.07 -11.66
C TRP A 90 -1.88 -16.91 -10.27
N ARG A 91 -1.27 -15.75 -10.08
CA ARG A 91 -0.69 -15.32 -8.80
C ARG A 91 -1.11 -13.89 -8.49
N ARG A 92 -0.97 -13.54 -7.22
CA ARG A 92 -1.23 -12.20 -6.71
C ARG A 92 -0.02 -11.71 -5.96
N THR A 93 0.48 -10.54 -6.35
CA THR A 93 1.61 -9.87 -5.67
C THR A 93 1.09 -8.62 -4.99
N PRO A 94 1.17 -8.52 -3.66
CA PRO A 94 0.89 -7.29 -2.96
C PRO A 94 1.82 -6.16 -3.44
N TYR A 95 1.28 -4.95 -3.62
CA TYR A 95 2.03 -3.81 -4.15
C TYR A 95 2.08 -2.65 -3.17
N ALA A 96 0.92 -2.18 -2.72
CA ALA A 96 0.84 -1.05 -1.80
C ALA A 96 -0.34 -1.19 -0.83
N TRP A 97 -0.20 -0.62 0.36
CA TRP A 97 -1.28 -0.33 1.28
C TRP A 97 -1.68 1.13 1.19
N LEU A 98 -2.97 1.38 1.02
CA LEU A 98 -3.56 2.70 1.12
C LEU A 98 -4.33 2.76 2.44
N LEU A 99 -4.07 3.76 3.26
CA LEU A 99 -4.89 4.09 4.42
C LEU A 99 -5.81 5.23 4.02
N LEU A 100 -7.11 4.98 4.02
CA LEU A 100 -8.13 5.87 3.51
C LEU A 100 -9.16 6.19 4.60
N LYS A 101 -9.80 7.37 4.47
CA LYS A 101 -10.96 7.75 5.25
C LYS A 101 -12.02 8.31 4.30
N ALA A 102 -13.23 7.77 4.32
CA ALA A 102 -14.31 8.27 3.49
C ALA A 102 -14.76 9.66 3.95
N ARG A 103 -14.95 10.58 3.00
CA ARG A 103 -15.37 11.98 3.27
C ARG A 103 -16.86 12.09 3.60
N GLY A 104 -17.69 11.14 3.13
CA GLY A 104 -19.13 11.15 3.34
C GLY A 104 -19.74 9.75 3.43
N PRO A 105 -20.93 9.63 4.03
CA PRO A 105 -21.63 8.36 4.18
C PRO A 105 -22.27 7.87 2.86
N GLU A 106 -22.42 8.75 1.87
CA GLU A 106 -23.02 8.48 0.56
C GLU A 106 -22.07 7.76 -0.40
N ILE A 107 -20.78 7.65 -0.03
CA ILE A 107 -19.79 7.02 -0.86
C ILE A 107 -20.01 5.50 -0.86
N ASP A 108 -20.23 4.93 -2.03
CA ASP A 108 -20.60 3.54 -2.24
C ASP A 108 -19.54 2.72 -3.01
N SER A 109 -18.50 3.38 -3.53
CA SER A 109 -17.46 2.70 -4.31
C SER A 109 -16.08 3.34 -4.18
N LEU A 110 -15.05 2.51 -4.22
CA LEU A 110 -13.68 2.92 -4.51
C LEU A 110 -13.52 3.02 -6.03
N PRO A 111 -13.01 4.14 -6.55
CA PRO A 111 -12.76 4.28 -7.98
C PRO A 111 -11.66 3.33 -8.45
N PRO A 112 -11.58 3.06 -9.76
CA PRO A 112 -10.46 2.34 -10.35
C PRO A 112 -9.12 3.03 -10.06
N LEU A 113 -8.10 2.23 -9.77
CA LEU A 113 -6.73 2.70 -9.59
C LEU A 113 -5.87 2.23 -10.75
N ARG A 114 -5.07 3.14 -11.29
CA ARG A 114 -4.19 2.89 -12.42
C ARG A 114 -2.73 2.73 -11.98
N LEU A 115 -2.07 1.73 -12.55
CA LEU A 115 -0.64 1.49 -12.41
C LEU A 115 -0.03 1.30 -13.79
N ASP A 116 1.09 1.94 -14.05
CA ASP A 116 1.88 1.73 -15.27
C ASP A 116 3.00 0.70 -14.98
N LEU A 117 3.14 -0.27 -15.87
CA LEU A 117 4.17 -1.30 -15.81
C LEU A 117 5.06 -1.17 -17.06
N ASP A 118 6.38 -1.15 -16.90
CA ASP A 118 7.30 -1.14 -18.02
C ASP A 118 7.86 -2.54 -18.27
N PHE A 119 7.91 -2.94 -19.53
CA PHE A 119 8.49 -4.20 -19.97
C PHE A 119 9.49 -3.95 -21.09
N LEU A 120 10.53 -4.75 -21.11
CA LEU A 120 11.46 -4.79 -22.22
C LEU A 120 10.97 -5.86 -23.21
N ASP A 121 10.68 -5.46 -24.44
CA ASP A 121 10.41 -6.39 -25.53
C ASP A 121 11.47 -6.24 -26.65
N THR A 122 11.27 -6.92 -27.78
CA THR A 122 12.20 -6.89 -28.91
C THR A 122 12.31 -5.52 -29.60
N THR A 123 11.36 -4.62 -29.35
CA THR A 123 11.30 -3.26 -29.92
C THR A 123 11.80 -2.19 -28.96
N GLY A 124 12.04 -2.54 -27.70
CA GLY A 124 12.47 -1.64 -26.64
C GLY A 124 11.58 -1.70 -25.42
N TYR A 125 11.53 -0.62 -24.63
CA TYR A 125 10.64 -0.53 -23.48
C TYR A 125 9.23 -0.16 -23.90
N VAL A 126 8.28 -0.94 -23.40
CA VAL A 126 6.83 -0.72 -23.58
C VAL A 126 6.22 -0.44 -22.20
N VAL A 127 5.43 0.62 -22.08
CA VAL A 127 4.66 0.92 -20.88
C VAL A 127 3.25 0.35 -21.05
N LEU A 128 2.88 -0.57 -20.15
CA LEU A 128 1.56 -1.17 -20.10
C LEU A 128 0.77 -0.55 -18.94
N PRO A 129 -0.26 0.27 -19.22
CA PRO A 129 -1.17 0.72 -18.19
C PRO A 129 -2.10 -0.43 -17.79
N VAL A 130 -2.21 -0.68 -16.48
CA VAL A 130 -3.18 -1.60 -15.90
C VAL A 130 -4.07 -0.86 -14.93
N GLU A 131 -5.33 -1.26 -14.85
CA GLU A 131 -6.32 -0.59 -14.03
C GLU A 131 -7.15 -1.61 -13.24
N SER A 132 -7.49 -1.27 -12.00
CA SER A 132 -8.39 -2.10 -11.21
C SER A 132 -9.85 -1.87 -11.62
N ALA A 133 -10.72 -2.82 -11.29
CA ALA A 133 -12.15 -2.53 -11.26
C ALA A 133 -12.50 -1.61 -10.07
N ALA A 134 -13.61 -0.88 -10.17
CA ALA A 134 -14.22 -0.23 -9.02
C ALA A 134 -14.64 -1.28 -7.99
N VAL A 135 -14.54 -0.94 -6.69
CA VAL A 135 -14.90 -1.85 -5.59
C VAL A 135 -16.04 -1.26 -4.79
N ALA A 136 -17.17 -1.96 -4.75
CA ALA A 136 -18.33 -1.55 -3.95
C ALA A 136 -17.98 -1.58 -2.44
N ILE A 137 -18.28 -0.48 -1.76
CA ILE A 137 -18.12 -0.30 -0.32
C ILE A 137 -19.38 0.27 0.29
N ASP A 138 -19.48 0.20 1.62
CA ASP A 138 -20.59 0.78 2.39
C ASP A 138 -19.97 1.70 3.46
N CYS A 139 -20.15 3.00 3.28
CA CYS A 139 -19.65 4.03 4.18
C CYS A 139 -20.72 4.56 5.15
N THR A 140 -21.89 3.93 5.22
CA THR A 140 -22.95 4.38 6.14
C THR A 140 -22.44 4.39 7.59
N PRO A 141 -22.83 5.40 8.40
CA PRO A 141 -22.43 5.46 9.79
C PRO A 141 -22.87 4.21 10.56
N GLN A 142 -22.03 3.74 11.44
CA GLN A 142 -22.32 2.59 12.26
C GLN A 142 -22.09 2.91 13.73
N THR A 143 -22.97 2.35 14.58
CA THR A 143 -22.79 2.35 16.03
C THR A 143 -21.93 1.18 16.45
N GLY A 144 -20.86 1.46 17.14
CA GLY A 144 -19.92 0.45 17.66
C GLY A 144 -18.61 0.37 16.88
N ASP A 145 -17.70 -0.42 17.40
CA ASP A 145 -16.38 -0.63 16.82
C ASP A 145 -16.50 -1.59 15.61
N LEU A 146 -16.24 -1.06 14.43
CA LEU A 146 -16.31 -1.82 13.18
C LEU A 146 -15.12 -2.76 12.96
N ARG A 147 -14.05 -2.54 13.71
CA ARG A 147 -12.77 -3.20 13.50
C ARG A 147 -12.13 -3.48 14.84
N PRO A 148 -12.53 -4.58 15.48
CA PRO A 148 -11.86 -5.00 16.70
C PRO A 148 -10.36 -5.12 16.42
N ILE A 149 -9.57 -4.51 17.28
CA ILE A 149 -8.11 -4.68 17.26
C ILE A 149 -7.85 -5.98 17.99
N GLU A 150 -7.32 -6.96 17.26
CA GLU A 150 -6.90 -8.21 17.85
C GLU A 150 -5.43 -8.11 18.28
N ASP A 151 -5.12 -8.68 19.43
CA ASP A 151 -3.75 -8.82 19.94
C ASP A 151 -3.00 -7.48 20.10
N LEU A 152 -3.68 -6.39 20.48
CA LEU A 152 -3.01 -5.12 20.74
C LEU A 152 -2.08 -5.23 21.95
N THR A 153 -0.78 -5.01 21.71
CA THR A 153 0.25 -4.92 22.74
C THR A 153 0.83 -3.52 22.75
N VAL A 154 0.73 -2.82 23.86
CA VAL A 154 1.37 -1.52 24.05
C VAL A 154 2.56 -1.69 24.99
N THR A 155 3.73 -1.28 24.54
CA THR A 155 4.99 -1.34 25.32
C THR A 155 5.53 0.05 25.50
N GLN A 156 5.91 0.38 26.74
CA GLN A 156 6.60 1.61 27.08
C GLN A 156 8.06 1.28 27.39
N ILE A 157 8.97 1.98 26.77
CA ILE A 157 10.42 1.84 26.99
C ILE A 157 10.97 3.21 27.39
N LEU A 158 11.54 3.28 28.58
CA LEU A 158 12.23 4.46 29.07
C LEU A 158 13.70 4.36 28.67
N ASP A 159 14.16 5.32 27.87
CA ASP A 159 15.57 5.41 27.49
C ASP A 159 16.31 6.41 28.35
N GLU A 160 17.13 5.90 29.26
CA GLU A 160 17.92 6.68 30.22
C GLU A 160 19.35 6.93 29.73
N ARG A 161 19.73 6.53 28.52
CA ARG A 161 21.13 6.62 28.03
C ARG A 161 21.67 8.06 28.02
N GLU A 162 20.80 9.04 27.86
CA GLU A 162 21.16 10.46 27.85
C GLU A 162 20.72 11.23 29.12
N PHE A 163 20.36 10.50 30.18
CA PHE A 163 19.91 11.11 31.43
C PHE A 163 20.95 12.06 32.03
N ALA A 164 22.21 11.71 31.97
CA ALA A 164 23.32 12.57 32.45
C ALA A 164 23.42 13.90 31.66
N ALA A 165 22.89 13.96 30.44
CA ALA A 165 22.79 15.16 29.61
C ALA A 165 21.46 15.90 29.77
N GLY A 166 20.64 15.51 30.75
CA GLY A 166 19.32 16.09 31.01
C GLY A 166 18.24 15.72 30.02
N ARG A 167 18.44 14.65 29.26
CA ARG A 167 17.47 14.15 28.27
C ARG A 167 16.95 12.78 28.67
N LEU A 168 15.64 12.63 28.63
CA LEU A 168 14.95 11.37 28.87
C LEU A 168 14.14 11.02 27.63
N GLY A 169 14.34 9.86 27.05
CA GLY A 169 13.56 9.36 25.91
C GLY A 169 12.46 8.43 26.41
N LEU A 170 11.23 8.64 25.94
CA LEU A 170 10.12 7.70 26.10
C LEU A 170 9.72 7.18 24.73
N GLU A 171 9.86 5.87 24.53
CA GLU A 171 9.34 5.18 23.35
C GLU A 171 8.04 4.46 23.72
N ILE A 172 6.97 4.77 23.02
CA ILE A 172 5.70 4.04 23.12
C ILE A 172 5.52 3.26 21.82
N ARG A 173 5.45 1.93 21.93
CA ARG A 173 5.30 1.02 20.81
C ARG A 173 3.98 0.28 20.91
N ALA A 174 3.11 0.47 19.91
CA ALA A 174 1.87 -0.28 19.78
C ALA A 174 2.00 -1.29 18.62
N VAL A 175 1.68 -2.53 18.89
CA VAL A 175 1.69 -3.62 17.88
C VAL A 175 0.37 -4.38 18.01
N GLY A 176 -0.32 -4.57 16.88
CA GLY A 176 -1.60 -5.28 16.88
C GLY A 176 -1.90 -5.91 15.53
N ARG A 177 -2.96 -6.71 15.47
CA ARG A 177 -3.57 -7.18 14.24
C ARG A 177 -4.68 -6.22 13.83
N GLY A 178 -4.61 -5.70 12.60
CA GLY A 178 -5.57 -4.73 12.06
C GLY A 178 -5.00 -3.32 12.03
N LEU A 179 -5.88 -2.32 12.03
CA LEU A 179 -5.47 -0.92 12.10
C LEU A 179 -5.24 -0.56 13.56
N VAL A 180 -3.98 -0.31 13.91
CA VAL A 180 -3.62 0.20 15.24
C VAL A 180 -4.13 1.63 15.35
N PRO A 181 -4.83 2.02 16.43
CA PRO A 181 -5.27 3.39 16.64
C PRO A 181 -4.10 4.37 16.70
N GLU A 182 -4.38 5.63 16.43
CA GLU A 182 -3.41 6.70 16.66
C GLU A 182 -3.03 6.77 18.14
N LEU A 183 -1.78 7.20 18.40
CA LEU A 183 -1.25 7.22 19.77
C LEU A 183 -2.14 8.04 20.72
N GLU A 184 -2.72 9.13 20.24
CA GLU A 184 -3.65 10.00 21.00
C GLU A 184 -4.94 9.27 21.42
N GLN A 185 -5.31 8.20 20.73
CA GLN A 185 -6.47 7.37 21.06
C GLN A 185 -6.13 6.22 22.03
N ILE A 186 -4.83 5.94 22.21
CA ILE A 186 -4.34 4.85 23.07
C ILE A 186 -3.93 5.40 24.44
N VAL A 187 -3.48 6.65 24.49
CA VAL A 187 -2.96 7.31 25.70
C VAL A 187 -3.93 8.43 26.06
N GLU A 188 -4.84 8.16 27.00
CA GLU A 188 -5.63 9.18 27.71
C GLU A 188 -4.84 9.76 28.88
#